data_6c266c6211ceb35529217f21772f9822
#
_entry.id   6c266c6211ceb35529217f21772f9822
#
_cell.length_a   1.000
_cell.length_b   1.000
_cell.length_c   1.000
_cell.angle_alpha   90.00
_cell.angle_beta   90.00
_cell.angle_gamma   90.00
#
_symmetry.space_group_name_H-M   'P 1'
#
loop_
_entity.id
_entity.type
_entity.pdbx_description
1 polymer ?
#
loop_
_entity_poly.entity_id
_entity_poly.type
_entity_poly.pdbx_seq_one_letter_code
_entity_poly.pdbx_strand_id
1 'polypeptide(L)'
;LTNTTDIQVSLDYKDFDNTISFKGKGAKENMFLAAEMLKQADQTAFEPMMKAENLEILTAEVAKYKETIFAALPKDLDAGFVTKYKSDVENGMKGMIDYLSAGFELKKLNGTASPTFKYENHKGGVTSLEDLKGKFVYVDVWATWCGPCRQEIPFLQKTEAAYHGKNIEFVSISVDEQKNHDKWSK
;
A
#
# COMPACT_ATOMS: atom_id res chain seq x y z
N LEU A 1 -20.03 7.37 13.46
CA LEU A 1 -20.90 8.21 14.29
C LEU A 1 -22.05 8.73 13.45
N THR A 2 -23.27 8.60 13.93
CA THR A 2 -24.45 9.22 13.34
C THR A 2 -24.83 10.44 14.18
N ASN A 3 -25.61 11.36 13.63
CA ASN A 3 -26.11 12.54 14.37
C ASN A 3 -27.04 12.21 15.55
N THR A 4 -27.38 10.93 15.75
CA THR A 4 -28.15 10.42 16.90
C THR A 4 -27.27 9.75 17.96
N THR A 5 -25.95 9.80 17.80
CA THR A 5 -24.97 9.19 18.70
C THR A 5 -24.67 10.15 19.86
N ASP A 6 -24.85 9.69 21.09
CA ASP A 6 -24.46 10.40 22.31
C ASP A 6 -23.45 9.54 23.05
N ILE A 7 -22.15 9.84 22.84
CA ILE A 7 -21.04 9.03 23.33
C ILE A 7 -20.13 9.89 24.21
N GLN A 8 -19.85 9.37 25.39
CA GLN A 8 -18.77 9.84 26.24
C GLN A 8 -17.54 8.95 26.01
N VAL A 9 -16.42 9.55 25.67
CA VAL A 9 -15.13 8.86 25.47
C VAL A 9 -14.20 9.21 26.63
N SER A 10 -13.54 8.20 27.20
CA SER A 10 -12.50 8.34 28.21
C SER A 10 -11.27 7.54 27.80
N LEU A 11 -10.09 8.11 28.00
CA LEU A 11 -8.81 7.47 27.67
C LEU A 11 -7.68 8.08 28.51
N ASP A 12 -6.58 7.32 28.69
CA ASP A 12 -5.28 7.84 29.11
C ASP A 12 -4.43 8.08 27.86
N TYR A 13 -3.94 9.31 27.66
CA TYR A 13 -3.17 9.65 26.47
C TYR A 13 -1.80 8.94 26.41
N LYS A 14 -1.31 8.42 27.55
CA LYS A 14 -0.05 7.66 27.64
C LYS A 14 -0.21 6.19 27.22
N ASP A 15 -1.43 5.69 27.27
CA ASP A 15 -1.80 4.32 26.90
C ASP A 15 -3.16 4.33 26.22
N PHE A 16 -3.22 5.02 25.10
CA PHE A 16 -4.44 5.26 24.35
C PHE A 16 -5.14 3.95 23.97
N ASP A 17 -4.39 3.01 23.42
CA ASP A 17 -4.96 1.80 22.82
C ASP A 17 -5.59 0.85 23.84
N ASN A 18 -5.04 0.78 25.07
CA ASN A 18 -5.52 -0.13 26.11
C ASN A 18 -6.53 0.53 27.05
N THR A 19 -6.63 1.85 27.06
CA THR A 19 -7.47 2.58 28.04
C THR A 19 -8.70 3.24 27.44
N ILE A 20 -8.83 3.29 26.11
CA ILE A 20 -9.99 3.88 25.46
C ILE A 20 -11.27 3.17 25.85
N SER A 21 -12.25 3.92 26.31
CA SER A 21 -13.57 3.41 26.69
C SER A 21 -14.68 4.34 26.25
N PHE A 22 -15.85 3.76 26.02
CA PHE A 22 -17.01 4.47 25.51
C PHE A 22 -18.22 4.22 26.40
N LYS A 23 -19.06 5.25 26.65
CA LYS A 23 -20.32 5.17 27.34
C LYS A 23 -21.40 5.89 26.54
N GLY A 24 -22.66 5.50 26.71
CA GLY A 24 -23.80 6.10 26.02
C GLY A 24 -24.24 5.33 24.77
N LYS A 25 -25.08 5.99 23.97
CA LYS A 25 -25.67 5.36 22.77
C LYS A 25 -24.62 5.19 21.67
N GLY A 26 -24.34 3.95 21.26
CA GLY A 26 -23.30 3.59 20.28
C GLY A 26 -21.97 3.18 20.94
N ALA A 27 -21.92 3.05 22.26
CA ALA A 27 -20.71 2.67 22.98
C ALA A 27 -20.21 1.26 22.58
N LYS A 28 -21.12 0.30 22.39
CA LYS A 28 -20.78 -1.08 22.02
C LYS A 28 -20.12 -1.15 20.66
N GLU A 29 -20.66 -0.44 19.69
CA GLU A 29 -20.14 -0.36 18.32
C GLU A 29 -18.74 0.24 18.29
N ASN A 30 -18.52 1.30 19.07
CA ASN A 30 -17.20 1.96 19.14
C ASN A 30 -16.18 1.12 19.91
N MET A 31 -16.57 0.42 20.99
CA MET A 31 -15.70 -0.55 21.67
C MET A 31 -15.32 -1.71 20.74
N PHE A 32 -16.28 -2.20 19.96
CA PHE A 32 -16.00 -3.23 18.95
C PHE A 32 -14.98 -2.75 17.92
N LEU A 33 -15.16 -1.54 17.35
CA LEU A 33 -14.23 -0.96 16.39
C LEU A 33 -12.83 -0.77 16.98
N ALA A 34 -12.73 -0.27 18.22
CA ALA A 34 -11.44 -0.10 18.90
C ALA A 34 -10.73 -1.45 19.06
N ALA A 35 -11.44 -2.50 19.48
CA ALA A 35 -10.88 -3.84 19.60
C ALA A 35 -10.45 -4.42 18.24
N GLU A 36 -11.21 -4.18 17.17
CA GLU A 36 -10.84 -4.62 15.82
C GLU A 36 -9.60 -3.88 15.29
N MET A 37 -9.45 -2.58 15.57
CA MET A 37 -8.24 -1.83 15.20
C MET A 37 -6.99 -2.40 15.87
N LEU A 38 -7.07 -2.78 17.15
CA LEU A 38 -5.95 -3.42 17.86
C LEU A 38 -5.58 -4.77 17.25
N LYS A 39 -6.58 -5.58 16.85
CA LYS A 39 -6.33 -6.85 16.17
C LYS A 39 -5.70 -6.65 14.79
N GLN A 40 -6.08 -5.59 14.06
CA GLN A 40 -5.51 -5.28 12.75
C GLN A 40 -4.04 -4.81 12.84
N ALA A 41 -3.59 -4.33 13.99
CA ALA A 41 -2.17 -4.05 14.24
C ALA A 41 -1.32 -5.34 14.17
N ASP A 42 -1.90 -6.51 14.47
CA ASP A 42 -1.31 -7.81 14.20
C ASP A 42 -1.59 -8.21 12.73
N GLN A 43 -0.62 -7.99 11.88
CA GLN A 43 -0.73 -8.25 10.43
C GLN A 43 -0.74 -9.74 10.05
N THR A 44 -0.59 -10.66 11.03
CA THR A 44 -0.53 -12.11 10.76
C THR A 44 -1.78 -12.65 10.07
N ALA A 45 -2.95 -12.07 10.35
CA ALA A 45 -4.20 -12.42 9.69
C ALA A 45 -4.21 -12.16 8.17
N PHE A 46 -3.38 -11.23 7.68
CA PHE A 46 -3.27 -10.87 6.27
C PHE A 46 -2.15 -11.62 5.53
N GLU A 47 -1.25 -12.29 6.26
CA GLU A 47 -0.13 -13.02 5.65
C GLU A 47 -0.54 -14.00 4.54
N PRO A 48 -1.60 -14.83 4.68
CA PRO A 48 -2.01 -15.74 3.61
C PRO A 48 -2.38 -15.01 2.32
N MET A 49 -3.04 -13.86 2.42
CA MET A 49 -3.40 -13.03 1.27
C MET A 49 -2.17 -12.39 0.63
N MET A 50 -1.23 -11.90 1.44
CA MET A 50 0.02 -11.30 0.95
C MET A 50 0.96 -12.32 0.29
N LYS A 51 0.87 -13.59 0.70
CA LYS A 51 1.65 -14.71 0.13
C LYS A 51 0.96 -15.40 -1.04
N ALA A 52 -0.27 -14.99 -1.40
CA ALA A 52 -0.98 -15.57 -2.53
C ALA A 52 -0.18 -15.39 -3.84
N GLU A 53 -0.11 -16.45 -4.62
CA GLU A 53 0.67 -16.46 -5.87
C GLU A 53 -0.18 -16.12 -7.11
N ASN A 54 -1.50 -16.18 -6.97
CA ASN A 54 -2.46 -15.89 -8.03
C ASN A 54 -3.80 -15.41 -7.48
N LEU A 55 -4.68 -14.97 -8.38
CA LEU A 55 -5.99 -14.41 -8.04
C LEU A 55 -6.92 -15.43 -7.39
N GLU A 56 -6.87 -16.71 -7.79
CA GLU A 56 -7.72 -17.76 -7.23
C GLU A 56 -7.41 -17.98 -5.74
N ILE A 57 -6.14 -18.15 -5.40
CA ILE A 57 -5.69 -18.29 -4.01
C ILE A 57 -6.02 -17.04 -3.21
N LEU A 58 -5.75 -15.85 -3.76
CA LEU A 58 -6.04 -14.59 -3.08
C LEU A 58 -7.53 -14.45 -2.75
N THR A 59 -8.41 -14.72 -3.72
CA THR A 59 -9.86 -14.61 -3.50
C THR A 59 -10.39 -15.63 -2.50
N ALA A 60 -9.82 -16.83 -2.49
CA ALA A 60 -10.17 -17.87 -1.51
C ALA A 60 -9.77 -17.45 -0.08
N GLU A 61 -8.55 -16.94 0.11
CA GLU A 61 -8.09 -16.47 1.42
C GLU A 61 -8.87 -15.25 1.91
N VAL A 62 -9.22 -14.32 1.02
CA VAL A 62 -10.10 -13.18 1.35
C VAL A 62 -11.49 -13.67 1.76
N ALA A 63 -12.07 -14.63 1.07
CA ALA A 63 -13.38 -15.18 1.42
C ALA A 63 -13.36 -15.83 2.82
N LYS A 64 -12.36 -16.64 3.11
CA LYS A 64 -12.15 -17.27 4.40
C LYS A 64 -11.96 -16.24 5.53
N TYR A 65 -11.18 -15.22 5.28
CA TYR A 65 -11.00 -14.12 6.25
C TYR A 65 -12.33 -13.42 6.53
N LYS A 66 -13.10 -13.05 5.50
CA LYS A 66 -14.43 -12.43 5.66
C LYS A 66 -15.38 -13.31 6.47
N GLU A 67 -15.46 -14.60 6.17
CA GLU A 67 -16.28 -15.54 6.95
C GLU A 67 -15.89 -15.52 8.43
N THR A 68 -14.61 -15.57 8.72
CA THR A 68 -14.08 -15.58 10.10
C THR A 68 -14.50 -14.32 10.86
N ILE A 69 -14.27 -13.14 10.30
CA ILE A 69 -14.60 -11.88 10.98
C ILE A 69 -16.11 -11.65 11.07
N PHE A 70 -16.90 -12.07 10.07
CA PHE A 70 -18.36 -11.93 10.11
C PHE A 70 -19.00 -12.90 11.09
N ALA A 71 -18.47 -14.11 11.24
CA ALA A 71 -18.92 -15.07 12.24
C ALA A 71 -18.61 -14.64 13.67
N ALA A 72 -17.53 -13.87 13.86
CA ALA A 72 -17.13 -13.34 15.16
C ALA A 72 -17.88 -12.07 15.61
N LEU A 73 -18.79 -11.53 14.78
CA LEU A 73 -19.55 -10.33 15.11
C LEU A 73 -20.44 -10.55 16.34
N PRO A 74 -20.37 -9.68 17.36
CA PRO A 74 -21.31 -9.70 18.49
C PRO A 74 -22.76 -9.58 18.02
N LYS A 75 -23.64 -10.38 18.61
CA LYS A 75 -25.05 -10.46 18.23
C LYS A 75 -25.89 -9.27 18.69
N ASP A 76 -25.36 -8.48 19.61
CA ASP A 76 -26.03 -7.36 20.29
C ASP A 76 -25.63 -5.97 19.74
N LEU A 77 -24.93 -5.95 18.59
CA LEU A 77 -24.64 -4.72 17.86
C LEU A 77 -25.87 -4.22 17.08
N ASP A 78 -25.93 -2.91 16.84
CA ASP A 78 -26.96 -2.29 16.00
C ASP A 78 -26.94 -2.88 14.57
N ALA A 79 -28.12 -3.23 14.06
CA ALA A 79 -28.24 -3.87 12.75
C ALA A 79 -27.76 -2.98 11.58
N GLY A 80 -28.00 -1.66 11.67
CA GLY A 80 -27.50 -0.70 10.67
C GLY A 80 -25.98 -0.59 10.70
N PHE A 81 -25.41 -0.58 11.92
CA PHE A 81 -23.97 -0.63 12.11
C PHE A 81 -23.37 -1.91 11.50
N VAL A 82 -23.94 -3.08 11.79
CA VAL A 82 -23.46 -4.37 11.25
C VAL A 82 -23.49 -4.37 9.73
N THR A 83 -24.57 -3.85 9.13
CA THR A 83 -24.68 -3.75 7.67
C THR A 83 -23.58 -2.87 7.08
N LYS A 84 -23.38 -1.70 7.68
CA LYS A 84 -22.31 -0.78 7.25
C LYS A 84 -20.92 -1.38 7.42
N TYR A 85 -20.63 -1.98 8.57
CA TYR A 85 -19.35 -2.62 8.85
C TYR A 85 -19.02 -3.71 7.81
N LYS A 86 -19.98 -4.59 7.51
CA LYS A 86 -19.80 -5.63 6.48
C LYS A 86 -19.50 -5.02 5.12
N SER A 87 -20.24 -4.00 4.73
CA SER A 87 -20.00 -3.29 3.47
C SER A 87 -18.62 -2.64 3.41
N ASP A 88 -18.18 -2.00 4.50
CA ASP A 88 -16.86 -1.38 4.56
C ASP A 88 -15.73 -2.42 4.47
N VAL A 89 -15.88 -3.56 5.15
CA VAL A 89 -14.94 -4.68 5.04
C VAL A 89 -14.91 -5.24 3.61
N GLU A 90 -16.06 -5.45 2.97
CA GLU A 90 -16.13 -5.94 1.59
C GLU A 90 -15.45 -4.98 0.60
N ASN A 91 -15.67 -3.68 0.75
CA ASN A 91 -15.02 -2.67 -0.07
C ASN A 91 -13.50 -2.63 0.15
N GLY A 92 -13.06 -2.73 1.40
CA GLY A 92 -11.65 -2.82 1.74
C GLY A 92 -10.97 -4.06 1.14
N MET A 93 -11.62 -5.22 1.25
CA MET A 93 -11.12 -6.47 0.67
C MET A 93 -11.09 -6.44 -0.86
N LYS A 94 -12.09 -5.82 -1.49
CA LYS A 94 -12.07 -5.59 -2.93
C LYS A 94 -10.85 -4.74 -3.34
N GLY A 95 -10.62 -3.63 -2.66
CA GLY A 95 -9.44 -2.78 -2.91
C GLY A 95 -8.12 -3.54 -2.73
N MET A 96 -8.03 -4.44 -1.73
CA MET A 96 -6.87 -5.31 -1.53
C MET A 96 -6.69 -6.29 -2.70
N ILE A 97 -7.78 -6.94 -3.15
CA ILE A 97 -7.74 -7.83 -4.32
C ILE A 97 -7.26 -7.07 -5.55
N ASP A 98 -7.82 -5.91 -5.82
CA ASP A 98 -7.46 -5.09 -6.98
C ASP A 98 -5.97 -4.70 -6.94
N TYR A 99 -5.47 -4.30 -5.77
CA TYR A 99 -4.05 -3.95 -5.57
C TYR A 99 -3.10 -5.13 -5.75
N LEU A 100 -3.37 -6.26 -5.09
CA LEU A 100 -2.48 -7.43 -5.14
C LEU A 100 -2.55 -8.14 -6.49
N SER A 101 -3.72 -8.18 -7.15
CA SER A 101 -3.87 -8.79 -8.48
C SER A 101 -3.09 -8.04 -9.56
N ALA A 102 -2.97 -6.72 -9.46
CA ALA A 102 -2.10 -5.95 -10.34
C ALA A 102 -0.63 -6.43 -10.26
N GLY A 103 -0.17 -6.85 -9.06
CA GLY A 103 1.14 -7.44 -8.88
C GLY A 103 1.32 -8.79 -9.60
N PHE A 104 0.27 -9.60 -9.71
CA PHE A 104 0.33 -10.87 -10.46
C PHE A 104 0.52 -10.64 -11.96
N GLU A 105 -0.14 -9.64 -12.52
CA GLU A 105 0.05 -9.27 -13.93
C GLU A 105 1.46 -8.75 -14.19
N LEU A 106 1.99 -7.94 -13.28
CA LEU A 106 3.37 -7.45 -13.36
C LEU A 106 4.39 -8.60 -13.31
N LYS A 107 4.16 -9.63 -12.47
CA LYS A 107 5.03 -10.81 -12.41
C LYS A 107 5.10 -11.57 -13.73
N LYS A 108 4.04 -11.55 -14.56
CA LYS A 108 4.03 -12.17 -15.90
C LYS A 108 4.99 -11.50 -16.87
N LEU A 109 5.41 -10.27 -16.58
CA LEU A 109 6.39 -9.54 -17.39
C LEU A 109 7.82 -9.99 -17.11
N ASN A 110 8.06 -10.75 -16.03
CA ASN A 110 9.39 -11.25 -15.71
C ASN A 110 9.94 -12.13 -16.84
N GLY A 111 11.13 -11.81 -17.31
CA GLY A 111 11.77 -12.52 -18.44
C GLY A 111 11.25 -12.11 -19.81
N THR A 112 10.30 -11.18 -19.91
CA THR A 112 9.88 -10.60 -21.20
C THR A 112 10.75 -9.40 -21.56
N ALA A 113 10.70 -8.99 -22.84
CA ALA A 113 11.39 -7.79 -23.29
C ALA A 113 10.84 -6.55 -22.57
N SER A 114 11.72 -5.74 -21.99
CA SER A 114 11.36 -4.48 -21.37
C SER A 114 10.77 -3.50 -22.39
N PRO A 115 9.76 -2.69 -22.03
CA PRO A 115 9.40 -1.52 -22.83
C PRO A 115 10.62 -0.63 -23.07
N THR A 116 10.70 -0.02 -24.23
CA THR A 116 11.76 0.92 -24.55
C THR A 116 11.45 2.29 -23.97
N PHE A 117 12.49 3.08 -23.68
CA PHE A 117 12.35 4.49 -23.32
C PHE A 117 13.37 5.33 -24.08
N LYS A 118 13.04 6.61 -24.24
CA LYS A 118 13.93 7.63 -24.78
C LYS A 118 13.52 8.98 -24.23
N TYR A 119 14.29 9.48 -23.25
CA TYR A 119 13.94 10.70 -22.52
C TYR A 119 15.11 11.66 -22.43
N GLU A 120 14.80 12.91 -22.19
CA GLU A 120 15.77 13.95 -21.89
C GLU A 120 16.60 13.57 -20.66
N ASN A 121 17.91 13.84 -20.72
CA ASN A 121 18.83 13.60 -19.63
C ASN A 121 19.12 14.93 -18.90
N HIS A 122 19.15 14.90 -17.57
CA HIS A 122 19.44 16.08 -16.74
C HIS A 122 20.83 16.73 -17.04
N LYS A 123 21.75 15.96 -17.61
CA LYS A 123 23.08 16.46 -18.09
C LYS A 123 23.04 17.06 -19.48
N GLY A 124 21.86 17.12 -20.08
CA GLY A 124 21.64 17.52 -21.46
C GLY A 124 21.71 16.36 -22.46
N GLY A 125 21.01 16.51 -23.58
CA GLY A 125 20.84 15.45 -24.56
C GLY A 125 19.72 14.48 -24.19
N VAL A 126 19.79 13.28 -24.75
CA VAL A 126 18.75 12.24 -24.62
C VAL A 126 19.43 10.91 -24.27
N THR A 127 18.81 10.15 -23.40
CA THR A 127 19.20 8.77 -23.07
C THR A 127 18.07 7.82 -23.47
N SER A 128 18.41 6.74 -24.14
CA SER A 128 17.50 5.67 -24.51
C SER A 128 17.95 4.33 -23.91
N LEU A 129 17.02 3.38 -23.78
CA LEU A 129 17.36 2.02 -23.35
C LEU A 129 18.35 1.36 -24.32
N GLU A 130 18.27 1.69 -25.63
CA GLU A 130 19.17 1.19 -26.67
C GLU A 130 20.64 1.57 -26.44
N ASP A 131 20.89 2.77 -25.87
CA ASP A 131 22.23 3.26 -25.56
C ASP A 131 22.91 2.45 -24.44
N LEU A 132 22.12 1.65 -23.69
CA LEU A 132 22.54 0.88 -22.52
C LEU A 132 22.70 -0.61 -22.84
N LYS A 133 22.61 -1.01 -24.09
CA LYS A 133 22.77 -2.41 -24.51
C LYS A 133 24.09 -3.01 -24.01
N GLY A 134 24.00 -4.25 -23.53
CA GLY A 134 25.16 -4.99 -23.01
C GLY A 134 25.42 -4.77 -21.52
N LYS A 135 24.63 -3.92 -20.87
CA LYS A 135 24.66 -3.70 -19.42
C LYS A 135 23.38 -4.22 -18.75
N PHE A 136 23.46 -4.55 -17.47
CA PHE A 136 22.28 -4.59 -16.63
C PHE A 136 21.79 -3.17 -16.39
N VAL A 137 20.48 -2.94 -16.45
CA VAL A 137 19.91 -1.61 -16.22
C VAL A 137 18.96 -1.69 -15.04
N TYR A 138 19.29 -0.93 -13.98
CA TYR A 138 18.39 -0.73 -12.85
C TYR A 138 17.59 0.55 -13.10
N VAL A 139 16.26 0.42 -13.24
CA VAL A 139 15.39 1.55 -13.50
C VAL A 139 14.61 1.88 -12.22
N ASP A 140 14.76 3.12 -11.74
CA ASP A 140 13.94 3.72 -10.71
C ASP A 140 12.96 4.72 -11.31
N VAL A 141 11.70 4.68 -10.87
CA VAL A 141 10.66 5.60 -11.33
C VAL A 141 10.17 6.43 -10.15
N TRP A 142 10.32 7.74 -10.26
CA TRP A 142 10.02 8.65 -9.17
C TRP A 142 9.33 9.94 -9.63
N ALA A 143 8.95 10.80 -8.67
CA ALA A 143 8.47 12.15 -8.95
C ALA A 143 8.79 13.11 -7.79
N THR A 144 8.85 14.39 -8.08
CA THR A 144 9.14 15.43 -7.07
C THR A 144 8.07 15.53 -5.97
N TRP A 145 6.85 15.12 -6.27
CA TRP A 145 5.72 15.07 -5.31
C TRP A 145 5.59 13.74 -4.57
N CYS A 146 6.36 12.71 -4.96
CA CYS A 146 6.35 11.40 -4.31
C CYS A 146 7.25 11.44 -3.05
N GLY A 147 6.65 11.64 -1.89
CA GLY A 147 7.36 11.68 -0.61
C GLY A 147 8.19 10.43 -0.32
N PRO A 148 7.60 9.21 -0.37
CA PRO A 148 8.33 7.96 -0.19
C PRO A 148 9.49 7.80 -1.18
N CYS A 149 9.29 8.10 -2.48
CA CYS A 149 10.35 7.99 -3.49
C CYS A 149 11.55 8.88 -3.12
N ARG A 150 11.30 10.10 -2.65
CA ARG A 150 12.37 11.02 -2.23
C ARG A 150 13.14 10.51 -1.02
N GLN A 151 12.49 9.76 -0.13
CA GLN A 151 13.15 9.14 1.03
C GLN A 151 14.06 7.97 0.62
N GLU A 152 13.77 7.31 -0.49
CA GLU A 152 14.60 6.24 -1.06
C GLU A 152 15.87 6.73 -1.76
N ILE A 153 15.91 7.98 -2.25
CA ILE A 153 17.06 8.53 -3.00
C ILE A 153 18.41 8.29 -2.29
N PRO A 154 18.58 8.58 -0.97
CA PRO A 154 19.86 8.34 -0.30
C PRO A 154 20.29 6.87 -0.26
N PHE A 155 19.33 5.94 -0.26
CA PHE A 155 19.61 4.49 -0.30
C PHE A 155 19.99 4.04 -1.71
N LEU A 156 19.31 4.56 -2.73
CA LEU A 156 19.65 4.33 -4.14
C LEU A 156 21.06 4.83 -4.45
N GLN A 157 21.44 6.02 -4.01
CA GLN A 157 22.79 6.56 -4.17
C GLN A 157 23.86 5.68 -3.52
N LYS A 158 23.60 5.10 -2.35
CA LYS A 158 24.51 4.15 -1.69
C LYS A 158 24.63 2.87 -2.50
N THR A 159 23.52 2.37 -3.03
CA THR A 159 23.49 1.18 -3.85
C THR A 159 24.25 1.40 -5.15
N GLU A 160 24.03 2.52 -5.85
CA GLU A 160 24.77 2.91 -7.05
C GLU A 160 26.28 2.97 -6.78
N ALA A 161 26.68 3.62 -5.69
CA ALA A 161 28.09 3.70 -5.29
C ALA A 161 28.71 2.31 -5.03
N ALA A 162 27.96 1.38 -4.41
CA ALA A 162 28.43 0.01 -4.17
C ALA A 162 28.58 -0.83 -5.44
N TYR A 163 27.90 -0.44 -6.51
CA TYR A 163 27.97 -1.10 -7.82
C TYR A 163 28.83 -0.34 -8.84
N HIS A 164 29.46 0.76 -8.42
CA HIS A 164 30.36 1.52 -9.30
C HIS A 164 31.44 0.61 -9.93
N GLY A 165 31.65 0.74 -11.23
CA GLY A 165 32.62 -0.07 -11.98
C GLY A 165 32.16 -1.48 -12.33
N LYS A 166 30.94 -1.89 -11.97
CA LYS A 166 30.31 -3.14 -12.41
C LYS A 166 29.51 -2.92 -13.70
N ASN A 167 29.15 -4.02 -14.37
CA ASN A 167 28.38 -3.95 -15.62
C ASN A 167 26.89 -3.70 -15.37
N ILE A 168 26.58 -2.63 -14.64
CA ILE A 168 25.22 -2.19 -14.35
C ILE A 168 25.14 -0.66 -14.47
N GLU A 169 24.02 -0.17 -15.01
CA GLU A 169 23.72 1.25 -15.12
C GLU A 169 22.45 1.55 -14.31
N PHE A 170 22.47 2.65 -13.57
CA PHE A 170 21.32 3.14 -12.79
C PHE A 170 20.65 4.27 -13.55
N VAL A 171 19.36 4.14 -13.78
CA VAL A 171 18.54 5.10 -14.53
C VAL A 171 17.36 5.51 -13.68
N SER A 172 17.31 6.78 -13.28
CA SER A 172 16.15 7.34 -12.59
C SER A 172 15.27 8.11 -13.57
N ILE A 173 14.01 7.70 -13.72
CA ILE A 173 13.04 8.32 -14.61
C ILE A 173 12.03 9.11 -13.78
N SER A 174 11.98 10.43 -14.00
CA SER A 174 10.93 11.26 -13.43
C SER A 174 9.65 11.15 -14.25
N VAL A 175 8.51 10.98 -13.57
CA VAL A 175 7.17 11.06 -14.16
C VAL A 175 6.50 12.41 -13.90
N ASP A 176 7.28 13.43 -13.57
CA ASP A 176 6.79 14.78 -13.40
C ASP A 176 6.28 15.37 -14.73
N GLU A 177 5.29 16.24 -14.63
CA GLU A 177 4.85 17.04 -15.77
C GLU A 177 5.95 18.04 -16.18
N GLN A 178 6.00 18.40 -17.47
CA GLN A 178 6.98 19.34 -18.03
C GLN A 178 7.08 20.67 -17.28
N LYS A 179 5.99 21.17 -16.70
CA LYS A 179 5.98 22.38 -15.85
C LYS A 179 6.84 22.27 -14.60
N ASN A 180 7.21 21.06 -14.19
CA ASN A 180 8.05 20.78 -13.01
C ASN A 180 9.48 20.42 -13.40
N HIS A 181 9.86 20.57 -14.67
CA HIS A 181 11.19 20.22 -15.20
C HIS A 181 12.33 20.75 -14.32
N ASP A 182 12.30 22.05 -13.96
CA ASP A 182 13.32 22.67 -13.13
C ASP A 182 13.45 22.11 -11.69
N LYS A 183 12.45 21.33 -11.25
CA LYS A 183 12.46 20.74 -9.91
C LYS A 183 13.15 19.38 -9.89
N TRP A 184 12.99 18.59 -10.94
CA TRP A 184 13.60 17.26 -11.00
C TRP A 184 15.01 17.28 -11.59
N SER A 185 15.36 18.29 -12.36
CA SER A 185 16.66 18.43 -13.02
C SER A 185 17.77 19.00 -12.11
N LYS A 186 17.42 19.40 -10.88
CA LYS A 186 18.34 19.90 -9.84
C LYS A 186 18.78 18.80 -8.89
#